data_9ce7aaf3d22e6f7cda59752149b566c9
#
_entry.id   9ce7aaf3d22e6f7cda59752149b566c9
#
_cell.length_a   1.000
_cell.length_b   1.000
_cell.length_c   1.000
_cell.angle_alpha   90.00
_cell.angle_beta   90.00
_cell.angle_gamma   90.00
#
_symmetry.space_group_name_H-M   'P 1'
#
loop_
_entity.id
_entity.type
_entity.pdbx_description
1 polymer ?
#
loop_
_entity_poly.entity_id
_entity_poly.type
_entity_poly.pdbx_seq_one_letter_code
_entity_poly.pdbx_strand_id
1 'polypeptide(L)'
;MGVEKMVVNYTNEPGIDFTDNSNVESFKEALKKVKGELNQKLPLVINGEKIFTKDTFQSINPANTSEVIAEVSKATTKEVDKAFDAANEAYKSWKRWTHRDRAEFLIRVAAIIRRRKEEISAVMVYEAGKPWDEAVGDAAEGIDFIEYYARSMMELADGKPVLDREGEHNKYFYKPIGTGVTIPPWNFPFAIMAGTTLAPVVAGNTVLLKPAEDTPLTAYKLMEVLEEAGLPKGVVNFVPGDPKEIGDYLVDSVHTHFVTFTGSRATGTRIFERAAKVQEGQQFLKRVIAEMGGKDAIVVDKDIDTDLAAESIVSSAFGFSGQKCSACSRAIVHKDVYDEVLEKAVKLTQDLTLGNTENNTYMGPVINQKQFDKIKNYIEIGKKEGKLEQGGGTDGATGYFVEPTIFSGLKSSDQIMQEEIFGPVVGFVKGKDFNELLEIANDTDYGLTGAVITNNRENWIEAVKEYDVGNLYLNRGCTAAVVGYHPFGGFKMSGTDAKTGSPDYLLHFLEQKVVSEMF
;
A
#
# COMPACT_ATOMS: atom_id res chain seq x y z
N MET A 1 6.53 40.07 -3.46
CA MET A 1 5.25 40.07 -2.76
C MET A 1 4.97 38.63 -2.38
N GLY A 2 4.96 38.32 -1.07
CA GLY A 2 4.84 36.97 -0.57
C GLY A 2 3.52 36.34 -1.02
N VAL A 3 3.62 35.14 -1.56
CA VAL A 3 2.45 34.25 -1.74
C VAL A 3 1.87 34.04 -0.35
N GLU A 4 0.71 34.65 -0.08
CA GLU A 4 -0.05 34.35 1.13
C GLU A 4 -0.18 32.83 1.22
N LYS A 5 0.24 32.28 2.33
CA LYS A 5 0.06 30.85 2.68
C LYS A 5 -1.46 30.60 2.80
N MET A 6 -2.14 30.38 1.67
CA MET A 6 -3.54 29.98 1.62
C MET A 6 -3.73 28.47 1.72
N VAL A 7 -2.72 27.73 2.13
CA VAL A 7 -2.84 26.29 2.37
C VAL A 7 -2.86 26.10 3.87
N VAL A 8 -4.02 25.67 4.40
CA VAL A 8 -4.14 25.20 5.78
C VAL A 8 -3.06 24.17 6.04
N ASN A 9 -2.42 24.21 7.21
CA ASN A 9 -1.41 23.22 7.58
C ASN A 9 -1.97 21.82 7.39
N TYR A 10 -1.14 20.92 6.87
CA TYR A 10 -1.50 19.52 6.74
C TYR A 10 -1.74 18.90 8.13
N THR A 11 -2.82 18.15 8.23
CA THR A 11 -3.15 17.31 9.38
C THR A 11 -3.73 16.00 8.86
N ASN A 12 -3.37 14.88 9.52
CA ASN A 12 -3.92 13.59 9.14
C ASN A 12 -5.41 13.52 9.42
N GLU A 13 -6.09 12.78 8.56
CA GLU A 13 -7.52 12.49 8.69
C GLU A 13 -7.76 11.61 9.93
N PRO A 14 -8.66 11.97 10.84
CA PRO A 14 -8.96 11.13 11.99
C PRO A 14 -9.68 9.84 11.57
N GLY A 15 -9.40 8.76 12.31
CA GLY A 15 -10.20 7.54 12.26
C GLY A 15 -11.64 7.77 12.75
N ILE A 16 -12.38 6.69 12.91
CA ILE A 16 -13.70 6.67 13.55
C ILE A 16 -13.54 5.98 14.91
N ASP A 17 -13.99 6.62 15.97
CA ASP A 17 -13.97 6.04 17.32
C ASP A 17 -15.17 5.10 17.50
N PHE A 18 -14.94 3.80 17.39
CA PHE A 18 -15.97 2.78 17.58
C PHE A 18 -16.25 2.43 19.05
N THR A 19 -15.68 3.15 20.01
CA THR A 19 -16.14 3.12 21.40
C THR A 19 -17.40 3.97 21.57
N ASP A 20 -17.68 4.90 20.65
CA ASP A 20 -18.92 5.65 20.59
C ASP A 20 -20.00 4.86 19.81
N ASN A 21 -21.09 4.52 20.51
CA ASN A 21 -22.21 3.78 19.94
C ASN A 21 -22.85 4.49 18.73
N SER A 22 -22.84 5.81 18.67
CA SER A 22 -23.39 6.55 17.51
C SER A 22 -22.60 6.28 16.24
N ASN A 23 -21.29 6.18 16.34
CA ASN A 23 -20.40 5.83 15.24
C ASN A 23 -20.59 4.37 14.82
N VAL A 24 -20.76 3.47 15.79
CA VAL A 24 -21.06 2.05 15.53
C VAL A 24 -22.35 1.91 14.73
N GLU A 25 -23.43 2.59 15.12
CA GLU A 25 -24.72 2.51 14.41
C GLU A 25 -24.63 3.16 13.01
N SER A 26 -23.95 4.30 12.86
CA SER A 26 -23.71 4.92 11.54
C SER A 26 -22.97 3.97 10.61
N PHE A 27 -21.92 3.32 11.09
CA PHE A 27 -21.14 2.39 10.28
C PHE A 27 -21.91 1.12 9.91
N LYS A 28 -22.77 0.61 10.82
CA LYS A 28 -23.68 -0.49 10.52
C LYS A 28 -24.68 -0.12 9.42
N GLU A 29 -25.18 1.12 9.41
CA GLU A 29 -26.04 1.60 8.33
C GLU A 29 -25.30 1.66 7.00
N ALA A 30 -24.03 2.10 6.99
CA ALA A 30 -23.19 2.08 5.80
C ALA A 30 -22.94 0.65 5.30
N LEU A 31 -22.63 -0.29 6.20
CA LEU A 31 -22.51 -1.72 5.86
C LEU A 31 -23.80 -2.27 5.25
N LYS A 32 -24.94 -2.00 5.86
CA LYS A 32 -26.25 -2.44 5.35
C LYS A 32 -26.55 -1.88 3.97
N LYS A 33 -26.25 -0.59 3.75
CA LYS A 33 -26.42 0.05 2.45
C LYS A 33 -25.55 -0.63 1.40
N VAL A 34 -24.24 -0.76 1.65
CA VAL A 34 -23.29 -1.38 0.72
C VAL A 34 -23.70 -2.83 0.44
N LYS A 35 -24.11 -3.59 1.45
CA LYS A 35 -24.59 -4.98 1.27
C LYS A 35 -25.77 -5.07 0.30
N GLY A 36 -26.66 -4.09 0.33
CA GLY A 36 -27.79 -4.01 -0.61
C GLY A 36 -27.40 -3.64 -2.05
N GLU A 37 -26.18 -3.13 -2.25
CA GLU A 37 -25.64 -2.72 -3.55
C GLU A 37 -24.65 -3.74 -4.14
N LEU A 38 -24.37 -4.86 -3.45
CA LEU A 38 -23.47 -5.91 -3.94
C LEU A 38 -24.00 -6.59 -5.20
N ASN A 39 -23.16 -7.39 -5.85
CA ASN A 39 -23.45 -8.08 -7.11
C ASN A 39 -23.75 -7.13 -8.29
N GLN A 40 -23.14 -5.93 -8.25
CA GLN A 40 -23.27 -4.96 -9.32
C GLN A 40 -22.30 -5.24 -10.48
N LYS A 41 -22.63 -4.73 -11.67
CA LYS A 41 -21.73 -4.80 -12.84
C LYS A 41 -20.81 -3.58 -12.88
N LEU A 42 -19.52 -3.83 -12.96
CA LEU A 42 -18.52 -2.77 -13.08
C LEU A 42 -18.02 -2.64 -14.52
N PRO A 43 -18.06 -1.42 -15.09
CA PRO A 43 -17.52 -1.15 -16.43
C PRO A 43 -16.00 -0.91 -16.37
N LEU A 44 -15.36 -0.92 -17.54
CA LEU A 44 -14.17 -0.11 -17.79
C LEU A 44 -14.58 1.37 -17.83
N VAL A 45 -13.65 2.27 -17.50
CA VAL A 45 -13.86 3.71 -17.71
C VAL A 45 -12.72 4.23 -18.57
N ILE A 46 -13.00 4.52 -19.84
CA ILE A 46 -12.03 5.01 -20.82
C ILE A 46 -12.55 6.32 -21.39
N ASN A 47 -11.75 7.38 -21.31
CA ASN A 47 -12.15 8.72 -21.75
C ASN A 47 -13.46 9.22 -21.10
N GLY A 48 -13.71 8.81 -19.85
CA GLY A 48 -14.95 9.11 -19.12
C GLY A 48 -16.19 8.33 -19.60
N GLU A 49 -16.03 7.36 -20.49
CA GLU A 49 -17.09 6.48 -20.96
C GLU A 49 -17.09 5.15 -20.20
N LYS A 50 -18.26 4.70 -19.75
CA LYS A 50 -18.48 3.43 -19.06
C LYS A 50 -18.69 2.32 -20.10
N ILE A 51 -17.75 1.39 -20.23
CA ILE A 51 -17.74 0.33 -21.23
C ILE A 51 -17.95 -1.03 -20.56
N PHE A 52 -19.02 -1.72 -20.89
CA PHE A 52 -19.30 -3.08 -20.45
C PHE A 52 -18.83 -4.06 -21.52
N THR A 53 -17.97 -5.00 -21.14
CA THR A 53 -17.45 -6.05 -22.04
C THR A 53 -18.20 -7.37 -21.83
N LYS A 54 -18.06 -8.29 -22.80
CA LYS A 54 -18.67 -9.62 -22.68
C LYS A 54 -17.91 -10.51 -21.71
N ASP A 55 -16.59 -10.37 -21.69
CA ASP A 55 -15.73 -11.14 -20.79
C ASP A 55 -15.66 -10.42 -19.45
N THR A 56 -15.98 -11.15 -18.39
CA THR A 56 -16.04 -10.64 -17.02
C THR A 56 -15.29 -11.55 -16.06
N PHE A 57 -15.03 -11.07 -14.88
CA PHE A 57 -14.63 -11.85 -13.72
C PHE A 57 -15.43 -11.40 -12.49
N GLN A 58 -15.43 -12.22 -11.45
CA GLN A 58 -16.14 -11.91 -10.21
C GLN A 58 -15.15 -11.54 -9.10
N SER A 59 -15.45 -10.47 -8.38
CA SER A 59 -14.93 -10.21 -7.04
C SER A 59 -15.88 -10.86 -6.06
N ILE A 60 -15.35 -11.60 -5.08
CA ILE A 60 -16.13 -12.36 -4.10
C ILE A 60 -15.78 -11.91 -2.68
N ASN A 61 -16.70 -12.06 -1.75
CA ASN A 61 -16.46 -11.81 -0.34
C ASN A 61 -15.56 -12.90 0.25
N PRO A 62 -14.34 -12.60 0.74
CA PRO A 62 -13.44 -13.60 1.31
C PRO A 62 -13.97 -14.22 2.62
N ALA A 63 -14.89 -13.57 3.32
CA ALA A 63 -15.56 -14.10 4.51
C ALA A 63 -16.73 -15.02 4.18
N ASN A 64 -17.29 -14.91 2.95
CA ASN A 64 -18.37 -15.74 2.45
C ASN A 64 -18.23 -15.94 0.94
N THR A 65 -17.54 -16.99 0.52
CA THR A 65 -17.17 -17.24 -0.88
C THR A 65 -18.37 -17.47 -1.82
N SER A 66 -19.58 -17.63 -1.30
CA SER A 66 -20.81 -17.68 -2.09
C SER A 66 -21.38 -16.29 -2.43
N GLU A 67 -20.87 -15.23 -1.80
CA GLU A 67 -21.34 -13.85 -2.00
C GLU A 67 -20.49 -13.13 -3.05
N VAL A 68 -21.13 -12.77 -4.16
CA VAL A 68 -20.48 -12.00 -5.23
C VAL A 68 -20.54 -10.51 -4.87
N ILE A 69 -19.40 -9.87 -4.82
CA ILE A 69 -19.26 -8.42 -4.59
C ILE A 69 -19.58 -7.65 -5.87
N ALA A 70 -18.94 -8.04 -6.98
CA ALA A 70 -19.15 -7.42 -8.28
C ALA A 70 -18.83 -8.36 -9.43
N GLU A 71 -19.50 -8.15 -10.58
CA GLU A 71 -19.16 -8.71 -11.87
C GLU A 71 -18.42 -7.63 -12.68
N VAL A 72 -17.15 -7.84 -13.01
CA VAL A 72 -16.24 -6.83 -13.53
C VAL A 72 -15.92 -7.08 -14.98
N SER A 73 -16.11 -6.07 -15.84
CA SER A 73 -15.70 -6.10 -17.25
C SER A 73 -14.19 -6.23 -17.37
N LYS A 74 -13.71 -7.10 -18.27
CA LYS A 74 -12.27 -7.26 -18.57
C LYS A 74 -11.85 -6.38 -19.73
N ALA A 75 -10.76 -5.65 -19.56
CA ALA A 75 -10.05 -5.02 -20.66
C ALA A 75 -9.18 -6.05 -21.37
N THR A 76 -9.17 -5.98 -22.70
CA THR A 76 -8.18 -6.63 -23.56
C THR A 76 -7.13 -5.62 -23.99
N THR A 77 -6.12 -6.06 -24.75
CA THR A 77 -5.11 -5.15 -25.34
C THR A 77 -5.73 -4.04 -26.18
N LYS A 78 -6.88 -4.31 -26.84
CA LYS A 78 -7.62 -3.32 -27.63
C LYS A 78 -8.19 -2.18 -26.78
N GLU A 79 -8.75 -2.50 -25.62
CA GLU A 79 -9.24 -1.48 -24.69
C GLU A 79 -8.08 -0.72 -24.05
N VAL A 80 -6.95 -1.39 -23.79
CA VAL A 80 -5.72 -0.76 -23.30
C VAL A 80 -5.18 0.27 -24.32
N ASP A 81 -5.15 -0.05 -25.62
CA ASP A 81 -4.75 0.90 -26.66
C ASP A 81 -5.65 2.13 -26.69
N LYS A 82 -6.97 1.95 -26.62
CA LYS A 82 -7.92 3.07 -26.52
C LYS A 82 -7.69 3.93 -25.27
N ALA A 83 -7.33 3.29 -24.16
CA ALA A 83 -7.03 4.00 -22.92
C ALA A 83 -5.74 4.82 -23.03
N PHE A 84 -4.70 4.30 -23.71
CA PHE A 84 -3.49 5.07 -24.02
C PHE A 84 -3.79 6.25 -24.96
N ASP A 85 -4.57 6.05 -26.00
CA ASP A 85 -4.96 7.14 -26.91
C ASP A 85 -5.69 8.25 -26.16
N ALA A 86 -6.65 7.88 -25.30
CA ALA A 86 -7.38 8.82 -24.46
C ALA A 86 -6.47 9.57 -23.49
N ALA A 87 -5.55 8.84 -22.81
CA ALA A 87 -4.61 9.40 -21.87
C ALA A 87 -3.62 10.38 -22.53
N ASN A 88 -3.09 10.01 -23.70
CA ASN A 88 -2.16 10.84 -24.46
C ASN A 88 -2.84 12.12 -24.99
N GLU A 89 -4.10 12.04 -25.40
CA GLU A 89 -4.86 13.22 -25.80
C GLU A 89 -5.14 14.13 -24.61
N ALA A 90 -5.63 13.58 -23.48
CA ALA A 90 -5.88 14.32 -22.26
C ALA A 90 -4.60 14.98 -21.70
N TYR A 91 -3.45 14.33 -21.81
CA TYR A 91 -2.16 14.86 -21.36
C TYR A 91 -1.83 16.22 -22.01
N LYS A 92 -2.22 16.45 -23.29
CA LYS A 92 -1.93 17.71 -23.98
C LYS A 92 -2.54 18.93 -23.29
N SER A 93 -3.70 18.77 -22.69
CA SER A 93 -4.40 19.83 -21.93
C SER A 93 -4.04 19.79 -20.45
N TRP A 94 -4.04 18.59 -19.82
CA TRP A 94 -3.84 18.42 -18.38
C TRP A 94 -2.48 18.95 -17.91
N LYS A 95 -1.40 18.69 -18.62
CA LYS A 95 -0.05 19.21 -18.31
C LYS A 95 0.05 20.74 -18.33
N ARG A 96 -0.94 21.45 -18.90
CA ARG A 96 -0.99 22.93 -18.96
C ARG A 96 -1.76 23.54 -17.81
N TRP A 97 -2.52 22.74 -17.06
CA TRP A 97 -3.16 23.22 -15.84
C TRP A 97 -2.07 23.70 -14.88
N THR A 98 -2.33 24.77 -14.16
CA THR A 98 -1.37 25.26 -13.16
C THR A 98 -1.21 24.24 -12.03
N HIS A 99 -0.09 24.27 -11.33
CA HIS A 99 0.13 23.43 -10.16
C HIS A 99 -0.97 23.64 -9.12
N ARG A 100 -1.40 24.90 -8.97
CA ARG A 100 -2.49 25.29 -8.08
C ARG A 100 -3.82 24.66 -8.47
N ASP A 101 -4.21 24.73 -9.73
CA ASP A 101 -5.51 24.18 -10.19
C ASP A 101 -5.57 22.66 -9.95
N ARG A 102 -4.45 21.95 -10.19
CA ARG A 102 -4.35 20.52 -9.92
C ARG A 102 -4.36 20.21 -8.43
N ALA A 103 -3.69 21.00 -7.61
CA ALA A 103 -3.72 20.85 -6.15
C ALA A 103 -5.13 21.11 -5.59
N GLU A 104 -5.81 22.17 -6.03
CA GLU A 104 -7.20 22.48 -5.63
C GLU A 104 -8.18 21.39 -6.09
N PHE A 105 -7.94 20.76 -7.25
CA PHE A 105 -8.68 19.58 -7.69
C PHE A 105 -8.51 18.42 -6.69
N LEU A 106 -7.28 18.09 -6.26
CA LEU A 106 -7.04 17.05 -5.27
C LEU A 106 -7.69 17.35 -3.92
N ILE A 107 -7.65 18.57 -3.44
CA ILE A 107 -8.34 18.96 -2.19
C ILE A 107 -9.86 18.72 -2.30
N ARG A 108 -10.45 18.97 -3.47
CA ARG A 108 -11.86 18.66 -3.73
C ARG A 108 -12.12 17.15 -3.72
N VAL A 109 -11.24 16.35 -4.31
CA VAL A 109 -11.29 14.88 -4.26
C VAL A 109 -11.25 14.39 -2.81
N ALA A 110 -10.31 14.89 -2.00
CA ALA A 110 -10.21 14.57 -0.57
C ALA A 110 -11.50 14.89 0.19
N ALA A 111 -12.11 16.03 -0.07
CA ALA A 111 -13.38 16.43 0.57
C ALA A 111 -14.55 15.48 0.21
N ILE A 112 -14.61 14.99 -1.02
CA ILE A 112 -15.62 14.00 -1.44
C ILE A 112 -15.39 12.66 -0.76
N ILE A 113 -14.14 12.17 -0.71
CA ILE A 113 -13.79 10.91 -0.03
C ILE A 113 -14.17 11.02 1.45
N ARG A 114 -13.85 12.14 2.12
CA ARG A 114 -14.18 12.38 3.52
C ARG A 114 -15.68 12.24 3.80
N ARG A 115 -16.52 12.77 2.91
CA ARG A 115 -17.97 12.63 3.00
C ARG A 115 -18.45 11.17 2.77
N ARG A 116 -17.72 10.40 1.96
CA ARG A 116 -18.04 9.02 1.60
C ARG A 116 -17.18 8.00 2.37
N LYS A 117 -16.48 8.42 3.43
CA LYS A 117 -15.51 7.58 4.14
C LYS A 117 -16.11 6.28 4.66
N GLU A 118 -17.26 6.33 5.30
CA GLU A 118 -17.94 5.12 5.81
C GLU A 118 -18.39 4.19 4.68
N GLU A 119 -18.91 4.72 3.56
CA GLU A 119 -19.29 3.92 2.39
C GLU A 119 -18.08 3.19 1.81
N ILE A 120 -16.97 3.90 1.59
CA ILE A 120 -15.73 3.34 1.04
C ILE A 120 -15.15 2.29 1.99
N SER A 121 -15.16 2.56 3.29
CA SER A 121 -14.70 1.61 4.32
C SER A 121 -15.58 0.36 4.35
N ALA A 122 -16.90 0.51 4.28
CA ALA A 122 -17.84 -0.61 4.24
C ALA A 122 -17.63 -1.51 3.00
N VAL A 123 -17.28 -0.94 1.85
CA VAL A 123 -16.90 -1.74 0.67
C VAL A 123 -15.69 -2.61 0.98
N MET A 124 -14.64 -2.06 1.63
CA MET A 124 -13.44 -2.81 1.98
C MET A 124 -13.67 -3.90 3.03
N VAL A 125 -14.65 -3.73 3.92
CA VAL A 125 -15.06 -4.80 4.85
C VAL A 125 -15.57 -6.01 4.07
N TYR A 126 -16.40 -5.83 3.05
CA TYR A 126 -16.94 -6.93 2.25
C TYR A 126 -15.95 -7.45 1.20
N GLU A 127 -15.27 -6.57 0.47
CA GLU A 127 -14.45 -6.95 -0.68
C GLU A 127 -13.06 -7.47 -0.28
N ALA A 128 -12.44 -6.87 0.74
CA ALA A 128 -11.11 -7.25 1.22
C ALA A 128 -11.12 -8.01 2.55
N GLY A 129 -12.28 -8.15 3.20
CA GLY A 129 -12.37 -8.75 4.52
C GLY A 129 -11.66 -7.95 5.61
N LYS A 130 -11.58 -6.62 5.46
CA LYS A 130 -10.87 -5.76 6.44
C LYS A 130 -11.70 -5.58 7.72
N PRO A 131 -11.10 -5.67 8.93
CA PRO A 131 -11.71 -5.16 10.15
C PRO A 131 -12.10 -3.69 10.03
N TRP A 132 -13.06 -3.24 10.82
CA TRP A 132 -13.61 -1.88 10.70
C TRP A 132 -12.55 -0.79 10.85
N ASP A 133 -11.72 -0.87 11.91
CA ASP A 133 -10.64 0.11 12.14
C ASP A 133 -9.62 0.12 10.99
N GLU A 134 -9.28 -1.05 10.46
CA GLU A 134 -8.37 -1.19 9.31
C GLU A 134 -8.97 -0.62 8.03
N ALA A 135 -10.27 -0.81 7.80
CA ALA A 135 -10.97 -0.27 6.63
C ALA A 135 -11.10 1.26 6.70
N VAL A 136 -11.44 1.79 7.88
CA VAL A 136 -11.51 3.24 8.13
C VAL A 136 -10.12 3.87 8.04
N GLY A 137 -9.11 3.20 8.60
CA GLY A 137 -7.71 3.64 8.51
C GLY A 137 -7.23 3.73 7.07
N ASP A 138 -7.56 2.75 6.23
CA ASP A 138 -7.22 2.74 4.80
C ASP A 138 -7.88 3.92 4.06
N ALA A 139 -9.17 4.16 4.29
CA ALA A 139 -9.86 5.30 3.68
C ALA A 139 -9.28 6.65 4.15
N ALA A 140 -8.94 6.78 5.43
CA ALA A 140 -8.31 7.96 6.00
C ALA A 140 -6.91 8.20 5.42
N GLU A 141 -6.09 7.16 5.32
CA GLU A 141 -4.76 7.24 4.71
C GLU A 141 -4.83 7.66 3.23
N GLY A 142 -5.85 7.20 2.50
CA GLY A 142 -6.11 7.67 1.12
C GLY A 142 -6.36 9.18 1.06
N ILE A 143 -7.13 9.73 2.00
CA ILE A 143 -7.33 11.18 2.14
C ILE A 143 -6.00 11.87 2.44
N ASP A 144 -5.21 11.31 3.35
CA ASP A 144 -3.92 11.85 3.75
C ASP A 144 -2.95 11.96 2.58
N PHE A 145 -2.81 10.91 1.76
CA PHE A 145 -1.98 10.97 0.56
C PHE A 145 -2.40 12.10 -0.38
N ILE A 146 -3.69 12.23 -0.63
CA ILE A 146 -4.25 13.23 -1.55
C ILE A 146 -3.97 14.65 -1.05
N GLU A 147 -4.26 14.90 0.23
CA GLU A 147 -4.05 16.18 0.90
C GLU A 147 -2.55 16.55 0.96
N TYR A 148 -1.70 15.56 1.25
CA TYR A 148 -0.26 15.74 1.33
C TYR A 148 0.35 16.06 -0.05
N TYR A 149 -0.01 15.28 -1.09
CA TYR A 149 0.52 15.50 -2.44
C TYR A 149 0.01 16.79 -3.09
N ALA A 150 -1.20 17.23 -2.77
CA ALA A 150 -1.68 18.55 -3.20
C ALA A 150 -0.76 19.66 -2.69
N ARG A 151 -0.35 19.61 -1.42
CA ARG A 151 0.57 20.59 -0.82
C ARG A 151 1.99 20.45 -1.35
N SER A 152 2.49 19.23 -1.45
CA SER A 152 3.82 18.96 -2.01
C SER A 152 3.96 19.50 -3.44
N MET A 153 2.90 19.41 -4.25
CA MET A 153 2.92 19.96 -5.61
C MET A 153 2.98 21.50 -5.60
N MET A 154 2.33 22.14 -4.64
CA MET A 154 2.41 23.60 -4.48
C MET A 154 3.83 24.06 -4.08
N GLU A 155 4.53 23.28 -3.25
CA GLU A 155 5.92 23.57 -2.88
C GLU A 155 6.88 23.45 -4.08
N LEU A 156 6.57 22.59 -5.04
CA LEU A 156 7.36 22.39 -6.26
C LEU A 156 7.00 23.37 -7.40
N ALA A 157 5.94 24.19 -7.25
CA ALA A 157 5.38 25.02 -8.31
C ALA A 157 6.40 26.01 -8.91
N ASP A 158 7.20 26.64 -8.07
CA ASP A 158 8.20 27.65 -8.47
C ASP A 158 9.57 27.05 -8.84
N GLY A 159 9.69 25.72 -8.79
CA GLY A 159 10.96 25.03 -9.02
C GLY A 159 11.94 25.20 -7.85
N LYS A 160 13.23 25.13 -8.15
CA LYS A 160 14.30 25.33 -7.16
C LYS A 160 15.23 26.47 -7.59
N PRO A 161 15.78 27.25 -6.66
CA PRO A 161 16.71 28.30 -7.00
C PRO A 161 18.00 27.71 -7.61
N VAL A 162 18.52 28.37 -8.61
CA VAL A 162 19.84 28.15 -9.20
C VAL A 162 20.61 29.45 -9.19
N LEU A 163 21.93 29.38 -9.34
CA LEU A 163 22.77 30.59 -9.37
C LEU A 163 22.61 31.29 -10.72
N ASP A 164 22.47 32.60 -10.69
CA ASP A 164 22.59 33.44 -11.87
C ASP A 164 24.06 33.72 -12.18
N ARG A 165 24.34 33.90 -13.46
CA ARG A 165 25.62 34.32 -13.96
C ARG A 165 25.49 35.75 -14.49
N GLU A 166 26.59 36.52 -14.50
CA GLU A 166 26.58 37.91 -15.04
C GLU A 166 26.07 37.89 -16.50
N GLY A 167 25.05 38.70 -16.79
CA GLY A 167 24.39 38.78 -18.09
C GLY A 167 23.49 37.60 -18.44
N GLU A 168 23.15 36.75 -17.45
CA GLU A 168 22.40 35.54 -17.67
C GLU A 168 21.39 35.31 -16.51
N HIS A 169 20.15 35.03 -16.84
CA HIS A 169 19.12 34.66 -15.87
C HIS A 169 18.79 33.19 -16.02
N ASN A 170 18.85 32.44 -14.92
CA ASN A 170 18.65 31.00 -14.92
C ASN A 170 17.41 30.59 -14.14
N LYS A 171 16.66 29.64 -14.69
CA LYS A 171 15.48 29.02 -14.07
C LYS A 171 15.59 27.53 -14.07
N TYR A 172 15.20 26.91 -12.98
CA TYR A 172 15.08 25.46 -12.81
C TYR A 172 13.66 25.12 -12.37
N PHE A 173 12.95 24.34 -13.15
CA PHE A 173 11.56 24.00 -12.86
C PHE A 173 11.20 22.58 -13.29
N TYR A 174 10.02 22.11 -12.86
CA TYR A 174 9.57 20.76 -13.05
C TYR A 174 8.48 20.68 -14.13
N LYS A 175 8.51 19.58 -14.92
CA LYS A 175 7.53 19.25 -15.94
C LYS A 175 7.03 17.82 -15.74
N PRO A 176 5.73 17.52 -15.99
CA PRO A 176 5.24 16.15 -16.01
C PRO A 176 5.92 15.33 -17.12
N ILE A 177 6.11 14.03 -16.85
CA ILE A 177 6.84 13.12 -17.75
C ILE A 177 5.97 12.48 -18.84
N GLY A 178 4.65 12.31 -18.61
CA GLY A 178 3.74 11.74 -19.62
C GLY A 178 2.66 10.83 -19.07
N THR A 179 2.26 9.84 -19.85
CA THR A 179 1.27 8.83 -19.46
C THR A 179 1.95 7.69 -18.70
N GLY A 180 1.37 7.26 -17.60
CA GLY A 180 1.87 6.12 -16.83
C GLY A 180 0.82 5.07 -16.53
N VAL A 181 1.25 4.00 -15.88
CA VAL A 181 0.42 2.88 -15.45
C VAL A 181 0.53 2.73 -13.95
N THR A 182 -0.62 2.63 -13.27
CA THR A 182 -0.70 2.33 -11.84
C THR A 182 -1.28 0.94 -11.63
N ILE A 183 -0.55 0.08 -10.91
CA ILE A 183 -0.91 -1.30 -10.58
C ILE A 183 -0.87 -1.45 -9.05
N PRO A 184 -1.94 -1.08 -8.34
CA PRO A 184 -2.02 -1.11 -6.88
C PRO A 184 -2.30 -2.51 -6.34
N PRO A 185 -2.04 -2.76 -5.04
CA PRO A 185 -2.32 -4.01 -4.38
C PRO A 185 -3.77 -4.12 -3.90
N TRP A 186 -4.15 -5.30 -3.44
CA TRP A 186 -5.47 -5.57 -2.86
C TRP A 186 -5.54 -5.35 -1.33
N ASN A 187 -4.40 -5.30 -0.62
CA ASN A 187 -4.39 -5.24 0.85
C ASN A 187 -4.62 -3.85 1.45
N PHE A 188 -4.22 -2.79 0.74
CA PHE A 188 -4.62 -1.41 0.99
C PHE A 188 -5.26 -0.86 -0.28
N PRO A 189 -6.47 -1.39 -0.60
CA PRO A 189 -7.07 -1.20 -1.92
C PRO A 189 -7.50 0.22 -2.20
N PHE A 190 -7.68 1.05 -1.17
CA PHE A 190 -8.03 2.45 -1.34
C PHE A 190 -6.83 3.37 -1.16
N ALA A 191 -6.11 3.33 -0.04
CA ALA A 191 -5.02 4.25 0.26
C ALA A 191 -3.88 4.19 -0.76
N ILE A 192 -3.30 3.00 -0.96
CA ILE A 192 -2.16 2.85 -1.88
C ILE A 192 -2.60 3.13 -3.31
N MET A 193 -3.79 2.68 -3.71
CA MET A 193 -4.31 2.98 -5.04
C MET A 193 -4.51 4.49 -5.24
N ALA A 194 -5.16 5.18 -4.31
CA ALA A 194 -5.40 6.62 -4.39
C ALA A 194 -4.06 7.39 -4.42
N GLY A 195 -3.13 7.06 -3.52
CA GLY A 195 -1.82 7.69 -3.44
C GLY A 195 -1.00 7.52 -4.71
N THR A 196 -0.86 6.28 -5.21
CA THR A 196 -0.05 5.98 -6.40
C THR A 196 -0.70 6.42 -7.71
N THR A 197 -2.03 6.59 -7.75
CA THR A 197 -2.74 7.13 -8.92
C THR A 197 -2.72 8.66 -8.94
N LEU A 198 -2.94 9.30 -7.79
CA LEU A 198 -3.16 10.74 -7.75
C LEU A 198 -1.87 11.56 -7.56
N ALA A 199 -0.78 10.96 -7.08
CA ALA A 199 0.54 11.59 -7.09
C ALA A 199 0.99 11.98 -8.51
N PRO A 200 1.01 11.05 -9.50
CA PRO A 200 1.32 11.43 -10.88
C PRO A 200 0.28 12.38 -11.49
N VAL A 201 -1.00 12.25 -11.14
CA VAL A 201 -2.06 13.14 -11.64
C VAL A 201 -1.85 14.58 -11.20
N VAL A 202 -1.56 14.85 -9.92
CA VAL A 202 -1.28 16.21 -9.44
C VAL A 202 0.00 16.76 -10.02
N ALA A 203 0.99 15.91 -10.30
CA ALA A 203 2.21 16.29 -11.01
C ALA A 203 1.96 16.67 -12.49
N GLY A 204 0.76 16.40 -13.03
CA GLY A 204 0.36 16.80 -14.39
C GLY A 204 0.42 15.67 -15.42
N ASN A 205 0.59 14.44 -14.97
CA ASN A 205 0.60 13.24 -15.81
C ASN A 205 -0.82 12.66 -15.98
N THR A 206 -0.96 11.70 -16.88
CA THR A 206 -2.17 10.91 -17.07
C THR A 206 -1.89 9.44 -16.72
N VAL A 207 -2.93 8.70 -16.34
CA VAL A 207 -2.77 7.37 -15.75
C VAL A 207 -3.76 6.36 -16.32
N LEU A 208 -3.26 5.16 -16.63
CA LEU A 208 -4.07 3.96 -16.77
C LEU A 208 -4.03 3.22 -15.42
N LEU A 209 -5.18 3.10 -14.77
CA LEU A 209 -5.33 2.41 -13.50
C LEU A 209 -5.79 0.97 -13.75
N LYS A 210 -4.88 0.00 -13.51
CA LYS A 210 -5.21 -1.43 -13.49
C LYS A 210 -5.34 -1.88 -12.03
N PRO A 211 -6.55 -2.02 -11.50
CA PRO A 211 -6.74 -2.43 -10.11
C PRO A 211 -6.32 -3.89 -9.89
N ALA A 212 -6.14 -4.28 -8.63
CA ALA A 212 -6.06 -5.69 -8.26
C ALA A 212 -7.39 -6.38 -8.58
N GLU A 213 -7.33 -7.66 -8.97
CA GLU A 213 -8.53 -8.44 -9.34
C GLU A 213 -9.41 -8.76 -8.12
N ASP A 214 -8.82 -8.77 -6.93
CA ASP A 214 -9.53 -9.07 -5.69
C ASP A 214 -10.31 -7.85 -5.13
N THR A 215 -9.99 -6.61 -5.54
CA THR A 215 -10.59 -5.38 -4.97
C THR A 215 -11.01 -4.34 -6.03
N PRO A 216 -11.70 -4.73 -7.11
CA PRO A 216 -12.07 -3.83 -8.19
C PRO A 216 -13.21 -2.86 -7.83
N LEU A 217 -14.13 -3.20 -6.91
CA LEU A 217 -15.20 -2.30 -6.48
C LEU A 217 -14.64 -1.14 -5.67
N THR A 218 -13.72 -1.41 -4.75
CA THR A 218 -13.00 -0.35 -4.01
C THR A 218 -12.31 0.61 -4.97
N ALA A 219 -11.65 0.07 -6.01
CA ALA A 219 -11.02 0.89 -7.04
C ALA A 219 -12.03 1.70 -7.87
N TYR A 220 -13.18 1.12 -8.18
CA TYR A 220 -14.25 1.82 -8.89
C TYR A 220 -14.85 2.96 -8.06
N LYS A 221 -14.89 2.85 -6.71
CA LYS A 221 -15.30 3.96 -5.83
C LYS A 221 -14.40 5.19 -5.98
N LEU A 222 -13.10 5.01 -6.24
CA LEU A 222 -12.24 6.15 -6.58
C LEU A 222 -12.65 6.78 -7.92
N MET A 223 -13.00 5.98 -8.93
CA MET A 223 -13.47 6.52 -10.22
C MET A 223 -14.76 7.33 -10.08
N GLU A 224 -15.71 6.87 -9.25
CA GLU A 224 -16.92 7.64 -8.92
C GLU A 224 -16.59 9.00 -8.26
N VAL A 225 -15.66 8.99 -7.32
CA VAL A 225 -15.18 10.21 -6.64
C VAL A 225 -14.52 11.18 -7.65
N LEU A 226 -13.70 10.67 -8.56
CA LEU A 226 -13.02 11.48 -9.58
C LEU A 226 -14.01 12.08 -10.59
N GLU A 227 -15.03 11.30 -10.98
CA GLU A 227 -16.13 11.78 -11.83
C GLU A 227 -16.91 12.92 -11.13
N GLU A 228 -17.27 12.73 -9.86
CA GLU A 228 -17.96 13.73 -9.04
C GLU A 228 -17.13 15.00 -8.83
N ALA A 229 -15.81 14.86 -8.65
CA ALA A 229 -14.88 15.99 -8.52
C ALA A 229 -14.68 16.76 -9.83
N GLY A 230 -15.14 16.23 -10.97
CA GLY A 230 -15.02 16.84 -12.29
C GLY A 230 -13.65 16.62 -12.93
N LEU A 231 -13.04 15.44 -12.76
CA LEU A 231 -11.80 15.10 -13.46
C LEU A 231 -12.01 15.19 -14.98
N PRO A 232 -11.12 15.87 -15.73
CA PRO A 232 -11.19 15.87 -17.18
C PRO A 232 -11.08 14.46 -17.76
N LYS A 233 -11.89 14.17 -18.76
CA LYS A 233 -11.95 12.88 -19.43
C LYS A 233 -10.56 12.44 -19.92
N GLY A 234 -10.23 11.17 -19.76
CA GLY A 234 -8.95 10.60 -20.19
C GLY A 234 -7.76 10.82 -19.25
N VAL A 235 -7.85 11.68 -18.22
CA VAL A 235 -6.75 11.89 -17.28
C VAL A 235 -6.48 10.64 -16.45
N VAL A 236 -7.53 9.96 -15.97
CA VAL A 236 -7.45 8.61 -15.40
C VAL A 236 -8.37 7.70 -16.18
N ASN A 237 -7.84 6.56 -16.62
CA ASN A 237 -8.59 5.52 -17.32
C ASN A 237 -8.55 4.23 -16.51
N PHE A 238 -9.70 3.65 -16.21
CA PHE A 238 -9.86 2.46 -15.39
C PHE A 238 -9.97 1.21 -16.28
N VAL A 239 -8.97 0.33 -16.19
CA VAL A 239 -8.79 -0.82 -17.08
C VAL A 239 -8.56 -2.12 -16.27
N PRO A 240 -9.56 -2.59 -15.50
CA PRO A 240 -9.48 -3.92 -14.88
C PRO A 240 -9.37 -5.00 -15.96
N GLY A 241 -8.56 -6.04 -15.69
CA GLY A 241 -8.32 -7.10 -16.66
C GLY A 241 -7.34 -8.15 -16.15
N ASP A 242 -7.27 -9.27 -16.85
CA ASP A 242 -6.36 -10.36 -16.53
C ASP A 242 -4.89 -9.91 -16.63
N PRO A 243 -4.10 -9.99 -15.54
CA PRO A 243 -2.69 -9.61 -15.58
C PRO A 243 -1.86 -10.43 -16.57
N LYS A 244 -2.30 -11.64 -16.93
CA LYS A 244 -1.63 -12.47 -17.95
C LYS A 244 -1.83 -11.91 -19.35
N GLU A 245 -2.95 -11.23 -19.61
CA GLU A 245 -3.26 -10.66 -20.92
C GLU A 245 -2.72 -9.24 -21.06
N ILE A 246 -3.05 -8.36 -20.09
CA ILE A 246 -2.76 -6.92 -20.21
C ILE A 246 -1.58 -6.45 -19.36
N GLY A 247 -1.11 -7.25 -18.38
CA GLY A 247 -0.08 -6.80 -17.44
C GLY A 247 1.24 -6.43 -18.13
N ASP A 248 1.81 -7.38 -18.86
CA ASP A 248 3.04 -7.14 -19.63
C ASP A 248 2.82 -6.12 -20.74
N TYR A 249 1.65 -6.15 -21.40
CA TYR A 249 1.30 -5.23 -22.47
C TYR A 249 1.30 -3.77 -22.02
N LEU A 250 0.76 -3.50 -20.84
CA LEU A 250 0.79 -2.18 -20.22
C LEU A 250 2.22 -1.69 -19.96
N VAL A 251 3.09 -2.57 -19.45
CA VAL A 251 4.49 -2.24 -19.14
C VAL A 251 5.31 -2.02 -20.40
N ASP A 252 5.15 -2.88 -21.42
CA ASP A 252 5.92 -2.83 -22.66
C ASP A 252 5.52 -1.68 -23.58
N SER A 253 4.29 -1.18 -23.47
CA SER A 253 3.77 -0.13 -24.34
C SER A 253 4.75 1.03 -24.52
N VAL A 254 4.96 1.47 -25.74
CA VAL A 254 5.79 2.65 -26.08
C VAL A 254 5.21 3.96 -25.52
N HIS A 255 3.97 3.93 -25.06
CA HIS A 255 3.28 5.07 -24.44
C HIS A 255 3.47 5.14 -22.92
N THR A 256 4.00 4.09 -22.29
CA THR A 256 4.21 4.03 -20.84
C THR A 256 5.50 4.73 -20.44
N HIS A 257 5.40 5.92 -19.85
CA HIS A 257 6.55 6.68 -19.35
C HIS A 257 6.99 6.21 -17.96
N PHE A 258 6.05 5.78 -17.13
CA PHE A 258 6.33 5.26 -15.79
C PHE A 258 5.33 4.17 -15.40
N VAL A 259 5.76 3.33 -14.47
CA VAL A 259 4.91 2.33 -13.82
C VAL A 259 5.02 2.54 -12.31
N THR A 260 3.88 2.72 -11.63
CA THR A 260 3.79 2.58 -10.18
C THR A 260 3.20 1.21 -9.87
N PHE A 261 3.91 0.44 -9.09
CA PHE A 261 3.53 -0.92 -8.73
C PHE A 261 3.67 -1.13 -7.23
N THR A 262 2.68 -1.75 -6.61
CA THR A 262 2.81 -2.31 -5.26
C THR A 262 2.26 -3.73 -5.28
N GLY A 263 3.06 -4.68 -4.81
CA GLY A 263 2.69 -6.10 -4.80
C GLY A 263 3.85 -7.04 -4.55
N SER A 264 3.78 -8.26 -5.10
CA SER A 264 4.80 -9.28 -4.85
C SER A 264 6.15 -8.95 -5.49
N ARG A 265 7.25 -9.37 -4.83
CA ARG A 265 8.62 -9.27 -5.36
C ARG A 265 8.74 -9.84 -6.78
N ALA A 266 8.18 -11.02 -7.02
CA ALA A 266 8.26 -11.68 -8.34
C ALA A 266 7.63 -10.84 -9.46
N THR A 267 6.50 -10.17 -9.19
CA THR A 267 5.86 -9.29 -10.15
C THR A 267 6.62 -7.98 -10.31
N GLY A 268 7.07 -7.36 -9.21
CA GLY A 268 7.81 -6.09 -9.27
C GLY A 268 9.14 -6.22 -10.02
N THR A 269 9.92 -7.28 -9.76
CA THR A 269 11.17 -7.54 -10.50
C THR A 269 10.92 -7.81 -11.98
N ARG A 270 9.83 -8.52 -12.33
CA ARG A 270 9.42 -8.72 -13.73
C ARG A 270 9.07 -7.38 -14.41
N ILE A 271 8.32 -6.52 -13.73
CA ILE A 271 7.99 -5.19 -14.26
C ILE A 271 9.26 -4.37 -14.49
N PHE A 272 10.18 -4.39 -13.53
CA PHE A 272 11.44 -3.66 -13.62
C PHE A 272 12.29 -4.13 -14.79
N GLU A 273 12.46 -5.46 -14.97
CA GLU A 273 13.16 -6.07 -16.10
C GLU A 273 12.54 -5.67 -17.45
N ARG A 274 11.20 -5.76 -17.57
CA ARG A 274 10.50 -5.43 -18.82
C ARG A 274 10.57 -3.95 -19.15
N ALA A 275 10.40 -3.08 -18.16
CA ALA A 275 10.46 -1.63 -18.36
C ALA A 275 11.87 -1.16 -18.81
N ALA A 276 12.92 -1.86 -18.41
CA ALA A 276 14.30 -1.57 -18.83
C ALA A 276 14.56 -1.90 -20.31
N LYS A 277 13.73 -2.77 -20.93
CA LYS A 277 13.85 -3.12 -22.35
C LYS A 277 13.22 -2.02 -23.21
N VAL A 278 14.06 -1.30 -23.95
CA VAL A 278 13.59 -0.28 -24.90
C VAL A 278 12.89 -0.95 -26.07
N GLN A 279 11.64 -0.56 -26.32
CA GLN A 279 10.83 -1.06 -27.43
C GLN A 279 11.08 -0.24 -28.69
N GLU A 280 10.84 -0.83 -29.86
CA GLU A 280 10.92 -0.11 -31.14
C GLU A 280 9.91 1.06 -31.16
N GLY A 281 10.38 2.26 -31.50
CA GLY A 281 9.58 3.50 -31.48
C GLY A 281 9.49 4.20 -30.12
N GLN A 282 10.02 3.64 -29.04
CA GLN A 282 10.08 4.30 -27.74
C GLN A 282 11.09 5.46 -27.75
N GLN A 283 10.68 6.63 -27.27
CA GLN A 283 11.49 7.88 -27.32
C GLN A 283 12.04 8.32 -25.96
N PHE A 284 11.82 7.56 -24.90
CA PHE A 284 12.22 7.89 -23.52
C PHE A 284 12.56 6.61 -22.76
N LEU A 285 13.27 6.74 -21.64
CA LEU A 285 13.47 5.65 -20.69
C LEU A 285 12.33 5.62 -19.68
N LYS A 286 11.75 4.45 -19.44
CA LYS A 286 10.66 4.27 -18.48
C LYS A 286 11.18 4.37 -17.05
N ARG A 287 10.37 4.93 -16.15
CA ARG A 287 10.63 4.90 -14.71
C ARG A 287 9.76 3.83 -14.06
N VAL A 288 10.32 3.11 -13.10
CA VAL A 288 9.58 2.14 -12.30
C VAL A 288 9.69 2.53 -10.83
N ILE A 289 8.55 2.73 -10.22
CA ILE A 289 8.37 2.96 -8.79
C ILE A 289 7.70 1.70 -8.25
N ALA A 290 8.49 0.83 -7.60
CA ALA A 290 8.02 -0.46 -7.12
C ALA A 290 8.16 -0.55 -5.60
N GLU A 291 7.04 -0.86 -4.94
CA GLU A 291 6.98 -1.26 -3.54
C GLU A 291 6.57 -2.74 -3.49
N MET A 292 7.38 -3.53 -2.80
CA MET A 292 7.22 -4.98 -2.79
C MET A 292 7.08 -5.51 -1.36
N GLY A 293 7.25 -6.80 -1.19
CA GLY A 293 7.07 -7.45 0.10
C GLY A 293 8.13 -7.12 1.14
N GLY A 294 7.90 -7.64 2.33
CA GLY A 294 8.78 -7.54 3.48
C GLY A 294 8.96 -8.87 4.20
N LYS A 295 10.00 -8.94 5.04
CA LYS A 295 10.20 -9.99 6.05
C LYS A 295 10.55 -9.32 7.36
N ASP A 296 9.63 -8.48 7.81
CA ASP A 296 9.86 -7.49 8.84
C ASP A 296 10.02 -8.12 10.22
N ALA A 297 10.86 -7.50 11.03
CA ALA A 297 11.18 -8.00 12.35
C ALA A 297 11.04 -6.96 13.45
N ILE A 298 10.63 -7.43 14.62
CA ILE A 298 10.79 -6.71 15.87
C ILE A 298 11.94 -7.34 16.64
N VAL A 299 12.99 -6.56 16.86
CA VAL A 299 14.17 -6.91 17.67
C VAL A 299 13.88 -6.52 19.11
N VAL A 300 13.95 -7.49 20.00
CA VAL A 300 13.67 -7.30 21.43
C VAL A 300 14.95 -7.50 22.23
N ASP A 301 15.45 -6.42 22.84
CA ASP A 301 16.64 -6.42 23.68
C ASP A 301 16.31 -6.98 25.08
N LYS A 302 17.34 -7.12 25.92
CA LYS A 302 17.16 -7.42 27.35
C LYS A 302 16.79 -6.15 28.14
N ASP A 303 16.42 -6.32 29.39
CA ASP A 303 16.10 -5.24 30.34
C ASP A 303 15.03 -4.26 29.81
N ILE A 304 13.96 -4.81 29.22
CA ILE A 304 12.85 -4.07 28.61
C ILE A 304 11.52 -4.40 29.29
N ASP A 305 10.48 -3.65 28.94
CA ASP A 305 9.10 -4.00 29.23
C ASP A 305 8.65 -5.13 28.31
N THR A 306 8.50 -6.32 28.85
CA THR A 306 8.10 -7.53 28.11
C THR A 306 6.64 -7.52 27.69
N ASP A 307 5.76 -6.75 28.36
CA ASP A 307 4.37 -6.55 27.94
C ASP A 307 4.35 -5.68 26.67
N LEU A 308 5.07 -4.56 26.64
CA LEU A 308 5.22 -3.72 25.46
C LEU A 308 5.77 -4.53 24.26
N ALA A 309 6.76 -5.40 24.50
CA ALA A 309 7.33 -6.22 23.45
C ALA A 309 6.31 -7.22 22.88
N ALA A 310 5.59 -7.93 23.73
CA ALA A 310 4.56 -8.89 23.31
C ALA A 310 3.40 -8.21 22.58
N GLU A 311 2.89 -7.10 23.10
CA GLU A 311 1.82 -6.31 22.45
C GLU A 311 2.25 -5.77 21.08
N SER A 312 3.49 -5.26 20.97
CA SER A 312 4.05 -4.77 19.70
C SER A 312 4.18 -5.89 18.66
N ILE A 313 4.61 -7.08 19.05
CA ILE A 313 4.71 -8.24 18.18
C ILE A 313 3.32 -8.70 17.71
N VAL A 314 2.40 -8.94 18.65
CA VAL A 314 1.06 -9.48 18.35
C VAL A 314 0.24 -8.52 17.48
N SER A 315 0.20 -7.23 17.82
CA SER A 315 -0.53 -6.25 17.03
C SER A 315 0.05 -6.09 15.61
N SER A 316 1.39 -6.09 15.49
CA SER A 316 2.06 -5.98 14.18
C SER A 316 1.97 -7.26 13.34
N ALA A 317 1.87 -8.45 13.97
CA ALA A 317 1.80 -9.73 13.27
C ALA A 317 0.38 -10.05 12.76
N PHE A 318 -0.64 -9.70 13.53
CA PHE A 318 -2.00 -10.22 13.30
C PHE A 318 -3.03 -9.18 12.88
N GLY A 319 -2.72 -7.89 12.95
CA GLY A 319 -3.58 -6.84 12.39
C GLY A 319 -3.85 -7.11 10.91
N PHE A 320 -5.11 -7.05 10.49
CA PHE A 320 -5.55 -7.44 9.14
C PHE A 320 -5.06 -8.84 8.72
N SER A 321 -5.03 -9.79 9.66
CA SER A 321 -4.59 -11.18 9.45
C SER A 321 -3.19 -11.30 8.85
N GLY A 322 -2.27 -10.38 9.20
CA GLY A 322 -0.89 -10.36 8.71
C GLY A 322 -0.74 -10.05 7.23
N GLN A 323 -1.78 -9.55 6.56
CA GLN A 323 -1.79 -9.21 5.13
C GLN A 323 -1.25 -7.80 4.87
N LYS A 324 -0.17 -7.43 5.53
CA LYS A 324 0.54 -6.16 5.37
C LYS A 324 1.97 -6.43 4.94
N CYS A 325 2.47 -5.64 4.01
CA CYS A 325 3.88 -5.70 3.61
C CYS A 325 4.84 -5.44 4.80
N SER A 326 4.36 -4.66 5.79
CA SER A 326 5.07 -4.31 7.02
C SER A 326 4.74 -5.19 8.24
N ALA A 327 3.96 -6.29 8.07
CA ALA A 327 3.58 -7.13 9.20
C ALA A 327 4.80 -7.77 9.88
N CYS A 328 4.81 -7.81 11.20
CA CYS A 328 5.83 -8.51 11.97
C CYS A 328 5.74 -10.01 11.69
N SER A 329 6.66 -10.53 10.91
CA SER A 329 6.74 -11.97 10.61
C SER A 329 7.87 -12.67 11.36
N ARG A 330 8.78 -11.90 11.98
CA ARG A 330 9.92 -12.37 12.78
C ARG A 330 10.01 -11.63 14.09
N ALA A 331 9.90 -12.34 15.22
CA ALA A 331 10.21 -11.83 16.55
C ALA A 331 11.62 -12.31 16.93
N ILE A 332 12.58 -11.39 16.98
CA ILE A 332 14.01 -11.70 17.25
C ILE A 332 14.31 -11.23 18.67
N VAL A 333 14.37 -12.16 19.61
CA VAL A 333 14.30 -11.87 21.03
C VAL A 333 15.57 -12.28 21.76
N HIS A 334 16.10 -11.39 22.62
CA HIS A 334 17.24 -11.68 23.47
C HIS A 334 16.94 -12.88 24.39
N LYS A 335 17.91 -13.79 24.52
CA LYS A 335 17.76 -15.05 25.27
C LYS A 335 17.23 -14.90 26.70
N ASP A 336 17.55 -13.79 27.38
CA ASP A 336 17.23 -13.58 28.79
C ASP A 336 15.74 -13.23 29.01
N VAL A 337 15.04 -12.73 27.97
CA VAL A 337 13.61 -12.35 28.04
C VAL A 337 12.74 -13.18 27.05
N TYR A 338 13.36 -14.08 26.28
CA TYR A 338 12.69 -14.81 25.21
C TYR A 338 11.47 -15.60 25.69
N ASP A 339 11.64 -16.39 26.74
CA ASP A 339 10.57 -17.31 27.17
C ASP A 339 9.38 -16.50 27.74
N GLU A 340 9.64 -15.40 28.46
CA GLU A 340 8.60 -14.51 28.99
C GLU A 340 7.84 -13.78 27.86
N VAL A 341 8.55 -13.20 26.87
CA VAL A 341 7.92 -12.51 25.75
C VAL A 341 7.09 -13.47 24.92
N LEU A 342 7.58 -14.68 24.67
CA LEU A 342 6.85 -15.73 23.93
C LEU A 342 5.57 -16.13 24.68
N GLU A 343 5.63 -16.39 25.98
CA GLU A 343 4.47 -16.76 26.79
C GLU A 343 3.39 -15.66 26.75
N LYS A 344 3.79 -14.39 26.92
CA LYS A 344 2.90 -13.24 26.85
C LYS A 344 2.28 -13.08 25.46
N ALA A 345 3.07 -13.23 24.40
CA ALA A 345 2.58 -13.17 23.01
C ALA A 345 1.56 -14.28 22.72
N VAL A 346 1.81 -15.51 23.16
CA VAL A 346 0.86 -16.63 23.03
C VAL A 346 -0.45 -16.30 23.76
N LYS A 347 -0.37 -15.80 24.98
CA LYS A 347 -1.57 -15.43 25.77
C LYS A 347 -2.39 -14.34 25.08
N LEU A 348 -1.75 -13.25 24.63
CA LEU A 348 -2.44 -12.16 23.91
C LEU A 348 -3.10 -12.67 22.61
N THR A 349 -2.45 -13.60 21.93
CA THR A 349 -2.95 -14.17 20.67
C THR A 349 -4.21 -15.02 20.88
N GLN A 350 -4.33 -15.70 22.03
CA GLN A 350 -5.54 -16.49 22.38
C GLN A 350 -6.79 -15.63 22.56
N ASP A 351 -6.64 -14.36 22.91
CA ASP A 351 -7.75 -13.44 23.13
C ASP A 351 -8.23 -12.75 21.81
N LEU A 352 -7.52 -12.96 20.68
CA LEU A 352 -7.89 -12.37 19.41
C LEU A 352 -9.14 -13.03 18.81
N THR A 353 -10.09 -12.21 18.36
CA THR A 353 -11.28 -12.70 17.68
C THR A 353 -11.03 -12.85 16.18
N LEU A 354 -11.35 -14.02 15.62
CA LEU A 354 -11.30 -14.33 14.19
C LEU A 354 -12.69 -14.61 13.65
N GLY A 355 -13.08 -13.97 12.54
CA GLY A 355 -14.40 -14.21 11.95
C GLY A 355 -14.77 -13.27 10.83
N ASN A 356 -16.05 -13.24 10.49
CA ASN A 356 -16.59 -12.30 9.50
C ASN A 356 -16.49 -10.87 10.03
N THR A 357 -15.75 -10.03 9.34
CA THR A 357 -15.46 -8.63 9.70
C THR A 357 -16.68 -7.72 9.67
N GLU A 358 -17.79 -8.14 9.04
CA GLU A 358 -19.10 -7.48 9.18
C GLU A 358 -19.50 -7.35 10.66
N ASN A 359 -19.05 -8.27 11.52
CA ASN A 359 -19.31 -8.31 12.95
C ASN A 359 -18.22 -7.63 13.81
N ASN A 360 -17.37 -6.79 13.22
CA ASN A 360 -16.29 -6.09 13.90
C ASN A 360 -15.32 -7.03 14.66
N THR A 361 -14.87 -8.09 14.02
CA THR A 361 -13.84 -8.98 14.57
C THR A 361 -12.45 -8.37 14.38
N TYR A 362 -11.51 -8.67 15.29
CA TYR A 362 -10.13 -8.17 15.22
C TYR A 362 -9.38 -8.69 13.98
N MET A 363 -9.60 -9.96 13.64
CA MET A 363 -9.05 -10.60 12.44
C MET A 363 -10.18 -11.05 11.52
N GLY A 364 -9.95 -10.87 10.23
CA GLY A 364 -10.82 -11.32 9.16
C GLY A 364 -10.24 -12.49 8.37
N PRO A 365 -10.86 -12.83 7.22
CA PRO A 365 -10.34 -13.82 6.29
C PRO A 365 -9.06 -13.32 5.60
N VAL A 366 -8.31 -14.25 5.01
CA VAL A 366 -7.34 -13.92 3.98
C VAL A 366 -8.04 -13.75 2.64
N ILE A 367 -7.45 -12.99 1.73
CA ILE A 367 -8.15 -12.39 0.58
C ILE A 367 -8.75 -13.40 -0.42
N ASN A 368 -8.07 -14.52 -0.69
CA ASN A 368 -8.51 -15.47 -1.71
C ASN A 368 -7.97 -16.89 -1.47
N GLN A 369 -8.47 -17.84 -2.25
CA GLN A 369 -8.06 -19.26 -2.18
C GLN A 369 -6.54 -19.44 -2.35
N LYS A 370 -5.91 -18.70 -3.25
CA LYS A 370 -4.47 -18.83 -3.51
C LYS A 370 -3.64 -18.45 -2.28
N GLN A 371 -4.02 -17.36 -1.58
CA GLN A 371 -3.34 -16.96 -0.35
C GLN A 371 -3.65 -17.93 0.79
N PHE A 372 -4.88 -18.40 0.90
CA PHE A 372 -5.27 -19.40 1.89
C PHE A 372 -4.43 -20.69 1.76
N ASP A 373 -4.30 -21.23 0.55
CA ASP A 373 -3.51 -22.43 0.28
C ASP A 373 -2.01 -22.19 0.51
N LYS A 374 -1.50 -21.02 0.12
CA LYS A 374 -0.12 -20.61 0.37
C LYS A 374 0.18 -20.59 1.87
N ILE A 375 -0.65 -19.91 2.66
CA ILE A 375 -0.43 -19.80 4.11
C ILE A 375 -0.52 -21.14 4.80
N LYS A 376 -1.52 -21.97 4.43
CA LYS A 376 -1.64 -23.35 4.92
C LYS A 376 -0.38 -24.16 4.66
N ASN A 377 0.20 -24.05 3.46
CA ASN A 377 1.47 -24.73 3.14
C ASN A 377 2.63 -24.25 4.03
N TYR A 378 2.74 -22.92 4.28
CA TYR A 378 3.77 -22.39 5.19
C TYR A 378 3.57 -22.82 6.65
N ILE A 379 2.34 -22.98 7.10
CA ILE A 379 2.07 -23.56 8.44
C ILE A 379 2.60 -24.99 8.52
N GLU A 380 2.41 -25.81 7.47
CA GLU A 380 2.94 -27.18 7.44
C GLU A 380 4.48 -27.23 7.33
N ILE A 381 5.11 -26.25 6.69
CA ILE A 381 6.56 -26.07 6.70
C ILE A 381 7.03 -25.70 8.11
N GLY A 382 6.39 -24.71 8.74
CA GLY A 382 6.73 -24.26 10.08
C GLY A 382 6.65 -25.37 11.15
N LYS A 383 5.67 -26.28 11.04
CA LYS A 383 5.57 -27.47 11.92
C LYS A 383 6.77 -28.41 11.81
N LYS A 384 7.53 -28.38 10.71
CA LYS A 384 8.73 -29.18 10.49
C LYS A 384 10.00 -28.45 10.92
N GLU A 385 10.01 -27.12 10.89
CA GLU A 385 11.17 -26.29 11.17
C GLU A 385 11.26 -25.88 12.65
N GLY A 386 10.09 -25.69 13.30
CA GLY A 386 9.99 -25.23 14.67
C GLY A 386 8.88 -25.90 15.47
N LYS A 387 8.62 -25.36 16.65
CA LYS A 387 7.54 -25.80 17.52
C LYS A 387 6.33 -24.88 17.33
N LEU A 388 5.17 -25.44 17.02
CA LEU A 388 3.89 -24.72 17.02
C LEU A 388 3.48 -24.41 18.45
N GLU A 389 3.42 -23.13 18.81
CA GLU A 389 3.03 -22.69 20.15
C GLU A 389 1.55 -22.32 20.23
N GLN A 390 0.99 -21.75 19.14
CA GLN A 390 -0.40 -21.30 19.07
C GLN A 390 -0.94 -21.38 17.64
N GLY A 391 -2.23 -21.66 17.47
CA GLY A 391 -2.95 -21.62 16.19
C GLY A 391 -2.62 -22.78 15.26
N GLY A 392 -2.45 -22.49 13.98
CA GLY A 392 -2.18 -23.47 12.93
C GLY A 392 -3.42 -24.13 12.33
N GLY A 393 -4.62 -23.74 12.78
CA GLY A 393 -5.89 -24.14 12.21
C GLY A 393 -6.32 -23.27 11.03
N THR A 394 -7.12 -23.88 10.13
CA THR A 394 -7.68 -23.20 8.97
C THR A 394 -9.11 -23.64 8.74
N ASP A 395 -10.01 -22.72 8.40
CA ASP A 395 -11.39 -23.02 8.03
C ASP A 395 -11.69 -22.40 6.66
N GLY A 396 -11.93 -23.23 5.67
CA GLY A 396 -12.30 -22.85 4.30
C GLY A 396 -13.77 -23.18 3.96
N ALA A 397 -14.62 -23.52 4.93
CA ALA A 397 -15.97 -24.00 4.66
C ALA A 397 -16.89 -22.87 4.14
N THR A 398 -16.77 -21.67 4.70
CA THR A 398 -17.58 -20.50 4.30
C THR A 398 -16.72 -19.37 3.74
N GLY A 399 -15.55 -19.15 4.29
CA GLY A 399 -14.58 -18.12 3.93
C GLY A 399 -13.16 -18.60 4.16
N TYR A 400 -12.18 -17.77 3.90
CA TYR A 400 -10.76 -18.12 3.97
C TYR A 400 -10.16 -17.76 5.34
N PHE A 401 -10.52 -18.45 6.40
CA PHE A 401 -10.08 -18.14 7.76
C PHE A 401 -8.83 -18.94 8.15
N VAL A 402 -7.83 -18.23 8.68
CA VAL A 402 -6.58 -18.80 9.19
C VAL A 402 -6.36 -18.29 10.61
N GLU A 403 -6.14 -19.22 11.55
CA GLU A 403 -5.85 -18.87 12.93
C GLU A 403 -4.52 -18.12 13.06
N PRO A 404 -4.43 -17.12 13.97
CA PRO A 404 -3.16 -16.49 14.29
C PRO A 404 -2.18 -17.53 14.84
N THR A 405 -1.03 -17.64 14.18
CA THR A 405 -0.11 -18.78 14.34
C THR A 405 1.27 -18.31 14.80
N ILE A 406 1.75 -18.89 15.90
CA ILE A 406 3.07 -18.61 16.48
C ILE A 406 3.92 -19.89 16.43
N PHE A 407 5.13 -19.76 15.87
CA PHE A 407 6.17 -20.77 15.92
C PHE A 407 7.36 -20.30 16.77
N SER A 408 7.99 -21.23 17.50
CA SER A 408 9.20 -20.99 18.29
C SER A 408 10.33 -21.97 17.93
N GLY A 409 11.51 -21.74 18.48
CA GLY A 409 12.66 -22.62 18.30
C GLY A 409 13.24 -22.62 16.88
N LEU A 410 12.94 -21.57 16.11
CA LEU A 410 13.37 -21.40 14.73
C LEU A 410 14.80 -20.89 14.63
N LYS A 411 15.41 -21.10 13.47
CA LYS A 411 16.70 -20.54 13.05
C LYS A 411 16.46 -19.45 12.00
N SER A 412 17.38 -18.48 11.89
CA SER A 412 17.31 -17.43 10.87
C SER A 412 17.19 -18.01 9.46
N SER A 413 17.86 -19.15 9.18
CA SER A 413 17.89 -19.79 7.87
C SER A 413 16.64 -20.62 7.52
N ASP A 414 15.70 -20.79 8.44
CA ASP A 414 14.49 -21.56 8.18
C ASP A 414 13.62 -20.87 7.13
N GLN A 415 12.92 -21.64 6.30
CA GLN A 415 12.16 -21.12 5.17
C GLN A 415 11.09 -20.12 5.62
N ILE A 416 10.38 -20.44 6.73
CA ILE A 416 9.37 -19.53 7.27
C ILE A 416 9.96 -18.22 7.87
N MET A 417 11.28 -18.16 8.10
CA MET A 417 11.99 -16.97 8.55
C MET A 417 12.57 -16.14 7.40
N GLN A 418 12.65 -16.70 6.20
CA GLN A 418 13.24 -16.06 5.02
C GLN A 418 12.20 -15.61 3.98
N GLU A 419 11.16 -16.41 3.77
CA GLU A 419 10.17 -16.16 2.72
C GLU A 419 8.95 -15.40 3.24
N GLU A 420 8.42 -14.49 2.42
CA GLU A 420 7.21 -13.73 2.73
C GLU A 420 5.96 -14.62 2.67
N ILE A 421 5.32 -14.83 3.82
CA ILE A 421 4.09 -15.63 3.95
C ILE A 421 2.86 -14.81 3.54
N PHE A 422 2.78 -13.56 3.99
CA PHE A 422 1.67 -12.62 3.79
C PHE A 422 0.35 -13.12 4.42
N GLY A 423 0.45 -13.56 5.66
CA GLY A 423 -0.65 -14.13 6.44
C GLY A 423 -0.33 -14.13 7.94
N PRO A 424 -1.25 -14.60 8.79
CA PRO A 424 -1.15 -14.48 10.23
C PRO A 424 -0.19 -15.52 10.85
N VAL A 425 1.09 -15.42 10.49
CA VAL A 425 2.15 -16.35 10.96
C VAL A 425 3.36 -15.55 11.40
N VAL A 426 3.80 -15.72 12.64
CA VAL A 426 5.02 -15.13 13.19
C VAL A 426 5.95 -16.20 13.75
N GLY A 427 7.23 -16.07 13.44
CA GLY A 427 8.30 -16.94 13.95
C GLY A 427 9.14 -16.25 15.00
N PHE A 428 9.42 -16.96 16.11
CA PHE A 428 10.29 -16.51 17.19
C PHE A 428 11.67 -17.13 17.08
N VAL A 429 12.71 -16.31 17.11
CA VAL A 429 14.11 -16.73 17.14
C VAL A 429 14.84 -16.09 18.30
N LYS A 430 15.75 -16.84 18.91
CA LYS A 430 16.52 -16.43 20.08
C LYS A 430 17.92 -15.95 19.68
N GLY A 431 18.36 -14.79 20.15
CA GLY A 431 19.74 -14.31 20.02
C GLY A 431 20.44 -14.14 21.36
N LYS A 432 21.75 -14.24 21.37
CA LYS A 432 22.58 -14.22 22.61
C LYS A 432 22.88 -12.81 23.13
N ASP A 433 23.01 -11.85 22.21
CA ASP A 433 23.33 -10.44 22.47
C ASP A 433 22.77 -9.54 21.38
N PHE A 434 22.81 -8.23 21.57
CA PHE A 434 22.19 -7.26 20.65
C PHE A 434 22.78 -7.28 19.23
N ASN A 435 24.07 -7.51 19.10
CA ASN A 435 24.71 -7.58 17.78
C ASN A 435 24.18 -8.78 16.96
N GLU A 436 24.08 -9.96 17.60
CA GLU A 436 23.49 -11.13 16.95
C GLU A 436 22.01 -10.90 16.59
N LEU A 437 21.25 -10.19 17.43
CA LEU A 437 19.86 -9.83 17.10
C LEU A 437 19.79 -9.00 15.83
N LEU A 438 20.69 -8.02 15.63
CA LEU A 438 20.76 -7.21 14.41
C LEU A 438 21.25 -8.01 13.21
N GLU A 439 22.24 -8.91 13.39
CA GLU A 439 22.69 -9.82 12.33
C GLU A 439 21.53 -10.69 11.82
N ILE A 440 20.76 -11.29 12.73
CA ILE A 440 19.57 -12.07 12.38
C ILE A 440 18.51 -11.20 11.70
N ALA A 441 18.31 -9.97 12.17
CA ALA A 441 17.33 -9.03 11.59
C ALA A 441 17.67 -8.69 10.13
N ASN A 442 18.95 -8.51 9.83
CA ASN A 442 19.46 -8.19 8.50
C ASN A 442 19.62 -9.39 7.56
N ASP A 443 19.60 -10.61 8.10
CA ASP A 443 19.74 -11.86 7.34
C ASP A 443 18.45 -12.20 6.57
N THR A 444 18.13 -11.36 5.60
CA THR A 444 17.00 -11.49 4.67
C THR A 444 17.22 -10.66 3.42
N ASP A 445 16.62 -11.06 2.32
CA ASP A 445 16.61 -10.30 1.06
C ASP A 445 15.77 -9.01 1.15
N TYR A 446 14.95 -8.87 2.17
CA TYR A 446 14.02 -7.74 2.35
C TYR A 446 14.58 -6.70 3.33
N GLY A 447 14.05 -5.50 3.26
CA GLY A 447 14.38 -4.39 4.16
C GLY A 447 13.30 -3.31 4.16
N LEU A 448 12.03 -3.70 4.42
CA LEU A 448 10.93 -2.75 4.38
C LEU A 448 10.80 -1.99 5.71
N THR A 449 10.36 -2.67 6.76
CA THR A 449 10.23 -2.08 8.08
C THR A 449 10.92 -2.92 9.16
N GLY A 450 11.22 -2.28 10.28
CA GLY A 450 11.74 -2.94 11.46
C GLY A 450 11.43 -2.12 12.72
N ALA A 451 11.45 -2.81 13.86
CA ALA A 451 11.37 -2.12 15.14
C ALA A 451 12.39 -2.70 16.11
N VAL A 452 12.78 -1.88 17.08
CA VAL A 452 13.66 -2.25 18.17
C VAL A 452 12.99 -1.88 19.49
N ILE A 453 12.84 -2.86 20.37
CA ILE A 453 12.39 -2.63 21.76
C ILE A 453 13.63 -2.68 22.64
N THR A 454 14.07 -1.52 23.11
CA THR A 454 15.26 -1.40 23.96
C THR A 454 15.18 -0.17 24.86
N ASN A 455 15.72 -0.28 26.08
CA ASN A 455 15.97 0.82 26.99
C ASN A 455 17.43 1.32 26.91
N ASN A 456 18.28 0.62 26.14
CA ASN A 456 19.68 0.99 25.95
C ASN A 456 19.84 1.95 24.79
N ARG A 457 20.24 3.19 25.08
CA ARG A 457 20.43 4.24 24.06
C ARG A 457 21.57 3.92 23.07
N GLU A 458 22.61 3.21 23.50
CA GLU A 458 23.73 2.82 22.64
C GLU A 458 23.28 1.78 21.63
N ASN A 459 22.51 0.76 22.07
CA ASN A 459 21.92 -0.25 21.20
C ASN A 459 20.97 0.38 20.16
N TRP A 460 20.19 1.39 20.55
CA TRP A 460 19.36 2.13 19.60
C TRP A 460 20.19 2.87 18.55
N ILE A 461 21.27 3.57 18.98
CA ILE A 461 22.15 4.26 18.04
C ILE A 461 22.84 3.29 17.08
N GLU A 462 23.20 2.10 17.56
CA GLU A 462 23.73 1.03 16.72
C GLU A 462 22.69 0.51 15.71
N ALA A 463 21.47 0.27 16.16
CA ALA A 463 20.37 -0.14 15.26
C ALA A 463 20.08 0.89 14.17
N VAL A 464 20.14 2.20 14.48
CA VAL A 464 19.95 3.26 13.47
C VAL A 464 21.04 3.21 12.37
N LYS A 465 22.24 2.72 12.68
CA LYS A 465 23.34 2.63 11.71
C LYS A 465 23.31 1.31 10.94
N GLU A 466 22.98 0.21 11.62
CA GLU A 466 23.26 -1.14 11.13
C GLU A 466 22.00 -1.92 10.73
N TYR A 467 20.80 -1.47 11.11
CA TYR A 467 19.58 -2.20 10.73
C TYR A 467 19.09 -1.73 9.35
N ASP A 468 19.28 -2.57 8.33
CA ASP A 468 19.03 -2.29 6.91
C ASP A 468 17.54 -2.34 6.53
N VAL A 469 16.77 -1.39 7.02
CA VAL A 469 15.34 -1.22 6.69
C VAL A 469 15.02 0.21 6.30
N GLY A 470 14.05 0.37 5.43
CA GLY A 470 13.60 1.69 4.99
C GLY A 470 12.89 2.49 6.08
N ASN A 471 12.16 1.81 6.97
CA ASN A 471 11.48 2.41 8.11
C ASN A 471 11.86 1.69 9.40
N LEU A 472 12.49 2.40 10.33
CA LEU A 472 12.91 1.88 11.63
C LEU A 472 12.19 2.60 12.77
N TYR A 473 11.65 1.82 13.71
CA TYR A 473 10.88 2.33 14.85
C TYR A 473 11.49 1.92 16.19
N LEU A 474 11.34 2.77 17.22
CA LEU A 474 11.79 2.50 18.57
C LEU A 474 10.60 2.33 19.52
N ASN A 475 10.63 1.27 20.33
CA ASN A 475 9.66 1.00 21.40
C ASN A 475 8.19 1.07 20.96
N ARG A 476 7.90 0.49 19.78
CA ARG A 476 6.58 0.31 19.20
C ARG A 476 6.62 -0.82 18.16
N GLY A 477 5.45 -1.17 17.61
CA GLY A 477 5.34 -2.10 16.50
C GLY A 477 5.98 -1.60 15.20
N CYS A 478 6.22 -2.49 14.25
CA CYS A 478 6.84 -2.21 12.96
C CYS A 478 5.83 -1.80 11.86
N THR A 479 4.54 -1.73 12.18
CA THR A 479 3.46 -1.30 11.28
C THR A 479 3.00 0.14 11.56
N ALA A 480 1.95 0.59 10.86
CA ALA A 480 1.29 1.88 11.08
C ALA A 480 2.22 3.09 10.82
N ALA A 481 2.82 3.14 9.64
CA ALA A 481 3.39 4.36 9.09
C ALA A 481 2.27 5.39 8.85
N VAL A 482 2.59 6.67 9.03
CA VAL A 482 1.65 7.78 8.92
C VAL A 482 2.15 8.74 7.85
N VAL A 483 1.32 9.07 6.87
CA VAL A 483 1.66 9.98 5.77
C VAL A 483 2.15 11.32 6.30
N GLY A 484 3.25 11.81 5.76
CA GLY A 484 3.89 13.05 6.17
C GLY A 484 4.78 12.96 7.41
N TYR A 485 4.58 11.94 8.27
CA TYR A 485 5.40 11.69 9.46
C TYR A 485 6.41 10.56 9.25
N HIS A 486 5.98 9.49 8.58
CA HIS A 486 6.78 8.29 8.36
C HIS A 486 6.77 7.94 6.86
N PRO A 487 7.48 8.68 5.99
CA PRO A 487 7.60 8.32 4.58
C PRO A 487 7.95 6.85 4.41
N PHE A 488 7.17 6.13 3.59
CA PHE A 488 7.18 4.69 3.53
C PHE A 488 7.81 4.15 2.24
N GLY A 489 8.79 3.27 2.37
CA GLY A 489 9.47 2.60 1.27
C GLY A 489 10.66 1.80 1.77
N GLY A 490 10.98 0.70 1.08
CA GLY A 490 11.93 -0.31 1.55
C GLY A 490 13.25 -0.34 0.80
N PHE A 491 14.27 -0.82 1.52
CA PHE A 491 15.59 -1.16 1.00
C PHE A 491 15.61 -2.56 0.39
N LYS A 492 16.75 -2.98 -0.15
CA LYS A 492 16.98 -4.31 -0.71
C LYS A 492 15.88 -4.68 -1.72
N MET A 493 15.32 -5.89 -1.62
CA MET A 493 14.26 -6.37 -2.51
C MET A 493 12.86 -5.98 -2.06
N SER A 494 12.73 -5.08 -1.09
CA SER A 494 11.43 -4.55 -0.69
C SER A 494 10.95 -3.39 -1.58
N GLY A 495 11.81 -2.81 -2.40
CA GLY A 495 11.37 -1.78 -3.35
C GLY A 495 12.47 -0.94 -3.95
N THR A 496 12.06 0.11 -4.63
CA THR A 496 12.97 1.11 -5.24
C THR A 496 13.26 2.29 -4.30
N ASP A 497 12.89 2.17 -3.04
CA ASP A 497 13.00 3.20 -2.00
C ASP A 497 12.36 4.55 -2.36
N ALA A 498 11.30 4.51 -3.16
CA ALA A 498 10.51 5.68 -3.50
C ALA A 498 9.56 6.00 -2.34
N LYS A 499 10.02 6.69 -1.33
CA LYS A 499 9.29 6.98 -0.08
C LYS A 499 7.92 7.62 -0.32
N THR A 500 6.85 6.81 -0.34
CA THR A 500 5.48 7.32 -0.43
C THR A 500 5.14 8.20 0.77
N GLY A 501 4.34 9.24 0.57
CA GLY A 501 4.04 10.21 1.64
C GLY A 501 5.23 11.07 2.05
N SER A 502 6.24 11.21 1.19
CA SER A 502 7.41 12.06 1.41
C SER A 502 7.38 13.34 0.58
N PRO A 503 8.18 14.37 0.95
CA PRO A 503 8.36 15.58 0.14
C PRO A 503 8.89 15.29 -1.28
N ASP A 504 9.66 14.20 -1.44
CA ASP A 504 10.36 13.88 -2.68
C ASP A 504 9.55 12.96 -3.61
N TYR A 505 8.46 12.36 -3.13
CA TYR A 505 7.72 11.36 -3.91
C TYR A 505 7.26 11.86 -5.29
N LEU A 506 6.79 13.11 -5.37
CA LEU A 506 6.32 13.68 -6.64
C LEU A 506 7.43 13.84 -7.67
N LEU A 507 8.70 13.90 -7.26
CA LEU A 507 9.86 14.03 -8.18
C LEU A 507 10.01 12.81 -9.09
N HIS A 508 9.49 11.65 -8.69
CA HIS A 508 9.47 10.45 -9.55
C HIS A 508 8.62 10.64 -10.81
N PHE A 509 7.65 11.57 -10.79
CA PHE A 509 6.70 11.85 -11.88
C PHE A 509 7.00 13.15 -12.62
N LEU A 510 8.15 13.76 -12.35
CA LEU A 510 8.54 15.05 -12.88
C LEU A 510 9.93 14.98 -13.56
N GLU A 511 10.09 15.75 -14.63
CA GLU A 511 11.37 16.03 -15.25
C GLU A 511 11.82 17.44 -14.90
N GLN A 512 13.12 17.58 -14.62
CA GLN A 512 13.76 18.85 -14.38
C GLN A 512 14.11 19.54 -15.70
N LYS A 513 13.78 20.82 -15.84
CA LYS A 513 14.18 21.63 -16.98
C LYS A 513 14.94 22.88 -16.52
N VAL A 514 16.09 23.10 -17.10
CA VAL A 514 16.85 24.33 -16.95
C VAL A 514 16.61 25.22 -18.15
N VAL A 515 16.43 26.51 -17.90
CA VAL A 515 16.36 27.56 -18.94
C VAL A 515 17.34 28.66 -18.58
N SER A 516 18.20 29.01 -19.50
CA SER A 516 19.12 30.14 -19.40
C SER A 516 18.73 31.20 -20.44
N GLU A 517 18.61 32.44 -20.01
CA GLU A 517 18.25 33.59 -20.83
C GLU A 517 19.39 34.65 -20.72
N MET A 518 19.99 34.96 -21.84
CA MET A 518 21.00 36.05 -21.93
C MET A 518 20.29 37.39 -22.14
N PHE A 519 20.75 38.46 -21.49
CA PHE A 519 20.22 39.82 -21.61
C PHE A 519 21.32 40.88 -21.67
#